data_683a7b0d0c0f5b4e5e1b21c5ef1194ae
#
_entry.id   683a7b0d0c0f5b4e5e1b21c5ef1194ae
#
_cell.length_a   1.000
_cell.length_b   1.000
_cell.length_c   1.000
_cell.angle_alpha   90.00
_cell.angle_beta   90.00
_cell.angle_gamma   90.00
#
_symmetry.space_group_name_H-M   'P 1'
#
loop_
_entity.id
_entity.type
_entity.pdbx_description
1 polymer ?
#
loop_
_entity_poly.entity_id
_entity_poly.type
_entity_poly.pdbx_seq_one_letter_code
_entity_poly.pdbx_strand_id
1 'polypeptide(L)'
;RLAVRVLSATPLVHEGTLYHTTNAGVIAALDAEARLYREQFPAFDTLFLGGGTPSWLEEAHLAGLMKNLRRHFAFVPDSEVTIEANPDDITAEKLRLFQDLGINRLSLGCQSFDEAELCFLGRRHTAGQTKAALDLIRAGGFLNIGMDLIYGLPGQTIAAWINSLETALRFNPEHLSCYQLTLAEDTPMGRSVARGNLVPLDEETQREFFLLTDQFLTQRGYLHYEVANFARKEGPQARGLCYCCRHNYKYWTRRPYLGLGPGAHSFNGIKRWWNFSSVEQYGASLKAGKVPVAGQETLTPEQVRLETLYLGFRTRDGVSLATIREQPRGEAILAELLQAGLVRVDRDRVKTTARGLVVADGLPLRFVD
;
A
#
# COMPACT_ATOMS: atom_id res chain seq x y z
N ARG A 1 8.77 -16.09 -5.41
CA ARG A 1 8.04 -16.11 -4.13
C ARG A 1 6.79 -15.26 -4.27
N LEU A 2 5.68 -15.74 -3.73
CA LEU A 2 4.34 -15.22 -3.97
C LEU A 2 3.86 -14.34 -2.81
N ALA A 3 2.95 -13.39 -3.10
CA ALA A 3 2.26 -12.58 -2.11
C ALA A 3 0.80 -12.99 -2.00
N VAL A 4 0.22 -13.00 -0.81
CA VAL A 4 -1.22 -13.08 -0.60
C VAL A 4 -1.70 -11.86 0.17
N ARG A 5 -2.75 -11.22 -0.34
CA ARG A 5 -3.43 -10.10 0.31
C ARG A 5 -4.87 -10.51 0.62
N VAL A 6 -5.30 -10.29 1.84
CA VAL A 6 -6.68 -10.49 2.26
C VAL A 6 -7.31 -9.13 2.45
N LEU A 7 -8.36 -8.86 1.71
CA LEU A 7 -9.17 -7.66 1.87
C LEU A 7 -10.32 -8.00 2.82
N SER A 8 -10.33 -7.38 4.01
CA SER A 8 -11.49 -7.44 4.86
C SER A 8 -12.52 -6.45 4.33
N ALA A 9 -13.68 -6.96 3.91
CA ALA A 9 -14.84 -6.11 3.72
C ALA A 9 -15.30 -5.62 5.10
N THR A 10 -14.67 -4.56 5.62
CA THR A 10 -15.30 -3.78 6.67
C THR A 10 -16.51 -3.12 6.01
N PRO A 11 -17.71 -3.18 6.59
CA PRO A 11 -18.81 -2.42 6.04
C PRO A 11 -18.35 -0.96 5.99
N LEU A 12 -18.19 -0.44 4.78
CA LEU A 12 -18.19 0.98 4.57
C LEU A 12 -19.54 1.44 5.13
N VAL A 13 -19.51 2.11 6.28
CA VAL A 13 -20.67 2.84 6.80
C VAL A 13 -20.86 4.03 5.86
N HIS A 14 -21.36 3.77 4.67
CA HIS A 14 -22.01 4.76 3.87
C HIS A 14 -23.46 4.79 4.37
N GLU A 15 -23.78 5.86 5.10
CA GLU A 15 -25.13 6.35 5.38
C GLU A 15 -26.25 5.28 5.34
N GLY A 16 -26.46 4.59 6.47
CA GLY A 16 -27.75 3.96 6.77
C GLY A 16 -28.03 2.58 6.18
N THR A 17 -27.15 1.97 5.42
CA THR A 17 -27.35 0.61 4.91
C THR A 17 -26.46 -0.37 5.67
N LEU A 18 -26.99 -0.99 6.70
CA LEU A 18 -26.44 -2.14 7.40
C LEU A 18 -26.35 -3.31 6.41
N TYR A 19 -25.18 -3.57 5.84
CA TYR A 19 -24.92 -4.84 5.19
C TYR A 19 -24.83 -5.92 6.27
N HIS A 20 -25.86 -6.75 6.37
CA HIS A 20 -26.02 -7.85 7.33
C HIS A 20 -25.10 -9.06 7.06
N THR A 21 -23.89 -8.84 6.56
CA THR A 21 -22.90 -9.93 6.48
C THR A 21 -22.11 -9.92 7.78
N THR A 22 -22.36 -10.92 8.63
CA THR A 22 -21.60 -11.07 9.88
C THR A 22 -20.12 -11.32 9.57
N ASN A 23 -19.21 -10.90 10.46
CA ASN A 23 -17.77 -11.19 10.33
C ASN A 23 -17.53 -12.70 10.12
N ALA A 24 -18.29 -13.57 10.78
CA ALA A 24 -18.24 -15.01 10.58
C ALA A 24 -18.55 -15.44 9.13
N GLY A 25 -19.52 -14.80 8.48
CA GLY A 25 -19.87 -15.09 7.08
C GLY A 25 -18.76 -14.69 6.11
N VAL A 26 -18.09 -13.55 6.36
CA VAL A 26 -16.93 -13.11 5.56
C VAL A 26 -15.76 -14.07 5.73
N ILE A 27 -15.43 -14.48 6.96
CA ILE A 27 -14.37 -15.45 7.24
C ILE A 27 -14.62 -16.79 6.56
N ALA A 28 -15.87 -17.29 6.61
CA ALA A 28 -16.25 -18.52 5.93
C ALA A 28 -16.12 -18.41 4.40
N ALA A 29 -16.46 -17.27 3.83
CA ALA A 29 -16.30 -17.00 2.40
C ALA A 29 -14.81 -16.94 2.01
N LEU A 30 -13.98 -16.25 2.77
CA LEU A 30 -12.52 -16.22 2.57
C LEU A 30 -11.89 -17.61 2.66
N ASP A 31 -12.35 -18.46 3.58
CA ASP A 31 -11.92 -19.87 3.69
C ASP A 31 -12.29 -20.68 2.44
N ALA A 32 -13.53 -20.50 1.96
CA ALA A 32 -13.99 -21.18 0.74
C ALA A 32 -13.18 -20.73 -0.49
N GLU A 33 -12.88 -19.44 -0.62
CA GLU A 33 -12.06 -18.90 -1.70
C GLU A 33 -10.62 -19.45 -1.63
N ALA A 34 -9.98 -19.38 -0.45
CA ALA A 34 -8.63 -19.88 -0.24
C ALA A 34 -8.49 -21.35 -0.65
N ARG A 35 -9.50 -22.17 -0.32
CA ARG A 35 -9.56 -23.58 -0.73
C ARG A 35 -9.54 -23.77 -2.24
N LEU A 36 -10.20 -22.89 -3.01
CA LEU A 36 -10.25 -22.97 -4.47
C LEU A 36 -8.91 -22.65 -5.13
N TYR A 37 -8.05 -21.85 -4.47
CA TYR A 37 -6.76 -21.43 -5.02
C TYR A 37 -5.54 -22.22 -4.49
N ARG A 38 -5.71 -23.12 -3.51
CA ARG A 38 -4.60 -23.79 -2.80
C ARG A 38 -3.61 -24.53 -3.70
N GLU A 39 -4.08 -25.09 -4.83
CA GLU A 39 -3.24 -25.84 -5.77
C GLU A 39 -2.48 -24.92 -6.72
N GLN A 40 -3.05 -23.76 -7.04
CA GLN A 40 -2.43 -22.77 -7.93
C GLN A 40 -1.36 -21.95 -7.21
N PHE A 41 -1.50 -21.74 -5.88
CA PHE A 41 -0.63 -20.91 -5.07
C PHE A 41 -0.17 -21.68 -3.82
N PRO A 42 0.81 -22.61 -3.95
CA PRO A 42 1.12 -23.53 -2.85
C PRO A 42 1.88 -22.88 -1.69
N ALA A 43 2.63 -21.80 -1.92
CA ALA A 43 3.46 -21.18 -0.89
C ALA A 43 3.60 -19.67 -1.08
N PHE A 44 3.63 -18.94 0.04
CA PHE A 44 3.80 -17.49 0.09
C PHE A 44 4.95 -17.09 1.00
N ASP A 45 5.58 -15.95 0.71
CA ASP A 45 6.58 -15.32 1.55
C ASP A 45 6.13 -13.94 2.09
N THR A 46 4.91 -13.50 1.71
CA THR A 46 4.25 -12.36 2.33
C THR A 46 2.75 -12.60 2.45
N LEU A 47 2.19 -12.18 3.59
CA LEU A 47 0.76 -12.06 3.84
C LEU A 47 0.46 -10.61 4.24
N PHE A 48 -0.56 -10.02 3.63
CA PHE A 48 -1.00 -8.67 3.96
C PHE A 48 -2.49 -8.66 4.26
N LEU A 49 -2.83 -8.31 5.50
CA LEU A 49 -4.21 -8.12 5.94
C LEU A 49 -4.53 -6.62 5.83
N GLY A 50 -5.43 -6.25 4.93
CA GLY A 50 -5.74 -4.85 4.64
C GLY A 50 -7.06 -4.66 3.90
N GLY A 51 -7.29 -3.46 3.38
CA GLY A 51 -8.45 -3.15 2.52
C GLY A 51 -9.74 -2.81 3.25
N GLY A 52 -9.65 -2.41 4.44
CA GLY A 52 -10.66 -1.93 5.37
C GLY A 52 -9.93 -1.65 6.66
N THR A 53 -10.42 -2.13 7.79
CA THR A 53 -9.71 -2.04 9.07
C THR A 53 -9.64 -3.43 9.69
N PRO A 54 -8.69 -4.28 9.29
CA PRO A 54 -8.62 -5.66 9.82
C PRO A 54 -8.34 -5.72 11.33
N SER A 55 -7.73 -4.68 11.91
CA SER A 55 -7.57 -4.54 13.36
C SER A 55 -8.89 -4.40 14.12
N TRP A 56 -9.97 -4.07 13.43
CA TRP A 56 -11.32 -3.99 14.05
C TRP A 56 -11.99 -5.35 14.20
N LEU A 57 -11.47 -6.39 13.54
CA LEU A 57 -12.00 -7.75 13.70
C LEU A 57 -11.89 -8.19 15.17
N GLU A 58 -12.92 -8.90 15.62
CA GLU A 58 -12.87 -9.60 16.90
C GLU A 58 -11.75 -10.64 16.91
N GLU A 59 -11.15 -10.87 18.07
CA GLU A 59 -9.99 -11.75 18.24
C GLU A 59 -10.22 -13.15 17.68
N ALA A 60 -11.39 -13.74 17.97
CA ALA A 60 -11.76 -15.08 17.49
C ALA A 60 -11.84 -15.13 15.95
N HIS A 61 -12.35 -14.07 15.32
CA HIS A 61 -12.46 -13.97 13.87
C HIS A 61 -11.09 -13.83 13.20
N LEU A 62 -10.22 -12.99 13.73
CA LEU A 62 -8.86 -12.84 13.22
C LEU A 62 -8.05 -14.14 13.38
N ALA A 63 -8.14 -14.79 14.54
CA ALA A 63 -7.50 -16.08 14.79
C ALA A 63 -8.04 -17.18 13.85
N GLY A 64 -9.36 -17.22 13.63
CA GLY A 64 -10.00 -18.12 12.67
C GLY A 64 -9.51 -17.91 11.25
N LEU A 65 -9.42 -16.64 10.80
CA LEU A 65 -8.89 -16.29 9.48
C LEU A 65 -7.44 -16.78 9.31
N MET A 66 -6.57 -16.47 10.26
CA MET A 66 -5.16 -16.87 10.20
C MET A 66 -4.98 -18.39 10.21
N LYS A 67 -5.77 -19.10 11.02
CA LYS A 67 -5.80 -20.58 11.02
C LYS A 67 -6.22 -21.13 9.66
N ASN A 68 -7.26 -20.58 9.05
CA ASN A 68 -7.76 -21.01 7.75
C ASN A 68 -6.73 -20.77 6.64
N LEU A 69 -6.11 -19.59 6.60
CA LEU A 69 -5.08 -19.29 5.62
C LEU A 69 -3.89 -20.26 5.72
N ARG A 70 -3.41 -20.57 6.93
CA ARG A 70 -2.32 -21.52 7.16
C ARG A 70 -2.70 -22.98 6.88
N ARG A 71 -3.97 -23.32 6.91
CA ARG A 71 -4.47 -24.65 6.49
C ARG A 71 -4.41 -24.85 4.98
N HIS A 72 -4.63 -23.77 4.21
CA HIS A 72 -4.68 -23.85 2.74
C HIS A 72 -3.35 -23.53 2.07
N PHE A 73 -2.52 -22.70 2.70
CA PHE A 73 -1.28 -22.19 2.09
C PHE A 73 -0.08 -22.40 3.02
N ALA A 74 1.05 -22.79 2.42
CA ALA A 74 2.31 -22.78 3.11
C ALA A 74 2.90 -21.35 3.15
N PHE A 75 3.44 -20.97 4.30
CA PHE A 75 4.21 -19.72 4.45
C PHE A 75 5.66 -20.08 4.74
N VAL A 76 6.60 -19.47 4.02
CA VAL A 76 8.02 -19.72 4.29
C VAL A 76 8.41 -19.17 5.67
N PRO A 77 9.44 -19.74 6.35
CA PRO A 77 9.77 -19.37 7.74
C PRO A 77 9.92 -17.87 7.99
N ASP A 78 10.43 -17.14 7.01
CA ASP A 78 10.69 -15.71 7.12
C ASP A 78 9.64 -14.85 6.42
N SER A 79 8.40 -15.29 6.37
CA SER A 79 7.32 -14.53 5.74
C SER A 79 7.10 -13.19 6.44
N GLU A 80 6.90 -12.15 5.64
CA GLU A 80 6.37 -10.87 6.13
C GLU A 80 4.87 -11.00 6.29
N VAL A 81 4.37 -10.83 7.51
CA VAL A 81 2.94 -10.87 7.82
C VAL A 81 2.54 -9.51 8.36
N THR A 82 1.86 -8.74 7.51
CA THR A 82 1.44 -7.37 7.81
C THR A 82 -0.03 -7.30 8.15
N ILE A 83 -0.39 -6.45 9.12
CA ILE A 83 -1.76 -6.02 9.39
C ILE A 83 -1.86 -4.50 9.35
N GLU A 84 -2.88 -3.97 8.66
CA GLU A 84 -3.28 -2.57 8.75
C GLU A 84 -4.08 -2.35 10.05
N ALA A 85 -3.79 -1.25 10.76
CA ALA A 85 -4.46 -0.90 12.00
C ALA A 85 -4.71 0.61 12.09
N ASN A 86 -5.77 0.99 12.81
CA ASN A 86 -5.95 2.38 13.25
C ASN A 86 -5.45 2.55 14.69
N PRO A 87 -5.01 3.76 15.07
CA PRO A 87 -4.53 4.04 16.43
C PRO A 87 -5.55 3.69 17.53
N ASP A 88 -6.83 3.94 17.30
CA ASP A 88 -7.92 3.68 18.24
C ASP A 88 -8.25 2.19 18.44
N ASP A 89 -7.72 1.31 17.58
CA ASP A 89 -7.90 -0.14 17.70
C ASP A 89 -6.76 -0.82 18.49
N ILE A 90 -5.69 -0.12 18.82
CA ILE A 90 -4.49 -0.71 19.45
C ILE A 90 -4.69 -0.86 20.96
N THR A 91 -4.62 -2.10 21.42
CA THR A 91 -4.59 -2.45 22.85
C THR A 91 -3.48 -3.47 23.11
N ALA A 92 -3.08 -3.62 24.39
CA ALA A 92 -2.05 -4.59 24.77
C ALA A 92 -2.48 -6.03 24.45
N GLU A 93 -3.77 -6.34 24.60
CA GLU A 93 -4.36 -7.65 24.28
C GLU A 93 -4.26 -7.94 22.77
N LYS A 94 -4.68 -6.97 21.94
CA LYS A 94 -4.57 -7.13 20.48
C LYS A 94 -3.13 -7.27 20.00
N LEU A 95 -2.19 -6.53 20.59
CA LEU A 95 -0.79 -6.65 20.22
C LEU A 95 -0.24 -8.04 20.55
N ARG A 96 -0.58 -8.61 21.72
CA ARG A 96 -0.24 -10.00 22.05
C ARG A 96 -0.85 -10.99 21.07
N LEU A 97 -2.14 -10.85 20.76
CA LEU A 97 -2.80 -11.67 19.76
C LEU A 97 -2.11 -11.59 18.39
N PHE A 98 -1.75 -10.39 17.93
CA PHE A 98 -1.05 -10.24 16.65
C PHE A 98 0.27 -11.01 16.63
N GLN A 99 1.05 -10.96 17.71
CA GLN A 99 2.30 -11.72 17.84
C GLN A 99 2.04 -13.23 17.86
N ASP A 100 1.06 -13.70 18.62
CA ASP A 100 0.68 -15.12 18.71
C ASP A 100 0.22 -15.66 17.34
N LEU A 101 -0.41 -14.80 16.54
CA LEU A 101 -0.79 -15.10 15.16
C LEU A 101 0.37 -14.96 14.17
N GLY A 102 1.58 -14.59 14.63
CA GLY A 102 2.78 -14.45 13.81
C GLY A 102 2.76 -13.21 12.90
N ILE A 103 1.94 -12.22 13.22
CA ILE A 103 1.99 -10.90 12.59
C ILE A 103 3.27 -10.21 13.06
N ASN A 104 4.14 -9.81 12.13
CA ASN A 104 5.47 -9.28 12.42
C ASN A 104 5.70 -7.87 11.85
N ARG A 105 4.71 -7.29 11.19
CA ARG A 105 4.71 -5.92 10.68
C ARG A 105 3.35 -5.27 10.91
N LEU A 106 3.34 -4.04 11.42
CA LEU A 106 2.15 -3.20 11.54
C LEU A 106 2.23 -2.05 10.54
N SER A 107 1.12 -1.72 9.88
CA SER A 107 0.93 -0.47 9.13
C SER A 107 -0.14 0.34 9.85
N LEU A 108 0.28 1.43 10.50
CA LEU A 108 -0.60 2.24 11.35
C LEU A 108 -1.08 3.47 10.59
N GLY A 109 -2.38 3.58 10.41
CA GLY A 109 -3.04 4.70 9.76
C GLY A 109 -3.05 5.96 10.61
N CYS A 110 -1.88 6.58 10.84
CA CYS A 110 -1.73 7.82 11.62
C CYS A 110 -2.38 9.02 10.94
N GLN A 111 -2.17 9.13 9.64
CA GLN A 111 -2.61 10.17 8.71
C GLN A 111 -2.01 11.54 8.99
N SER A 112 -2.10 12.07 10.21
CA SER A 112 -1.49 13.32 10.68
C SER A 112 -1.24 13.29 12.18
N PHE A 113 -0.42 14.24 12.67
CA PHE A 113 -0.24 14.56 14.10
C PHE A 113 -0.83 15.93 14.47
N ASP A 114 -1.59 16.54 13.55
CA ASP A 114 -2.35 17.77 13.76
C ASP A 114 -3.85 17.45 13.92
N GLU A 115 -4.47 17.98 14.98
CA GLU A 115 -5.88 17.68 15.31
C GLU A 115 -6.85 18.24 14.25
N ALA A 116 -6.55 19.40 13.67
CA ALA A 116 -7.41 19.99 12.64
C ALA A 116 -7.35 19.18 11.35
N GLU A 117 -6.17 18.68 10.98
CA GLU A 117 -5.98 17.81 9.83
C GLU A 117 -6.70 16.46 10.02
N LEU A 118 -6.60 15.85 11.21
CA LEU A 118 -7.31 14.61 11.54
C LEU A 118 -8.84 14.82 11.48
N CYS A 119 -9.33 15.93 12.02
CA CYS A 119 -10.75 16.29 11.94
C CYS A 119 -11.19 16.48 10.49
N PHE A 120 -10.41 17.21 9.67
CA PHE A 120 -10.67 17.39 8.25
C PHE A 120 -10.73 16.05 7.49
N LEU A 121 -9.84 15.11 7.81
CA LEU A 121 -9.81 13.77 7.22
C LEU A 121 -10.91 12.85 7.77
N GLY A 122 -11.75 13.31 8.69
CA GLY A 122 -12.82 12.52 9.30
C GLY A 122 -12.31 11.35 10.14
N ARG A 123 -11.11 11.49 10.74
CA ARG A 123 -10.51 10.42 11.56
C ARG A 123 -11.15 10.40 12.94
N ARG A 124 -11.37 9.19 13.49
CA ARG A 124 -11.96 8.99 14.82
C ARG A 124 -10.94 9.18 15.95
N HIS A 125 -9.66 8.88 15.67
CA HIS A 125 -8.58 9.02 16.63
C HIS A 125 -8.01 10.43 16.65
N THR A 126 -7.41 10.80 17.77
CA THR A 126 -6.67 12.04 18.00
C THR A 126 -5.16 11.83 17.82
N ALA A 127 -4.41 12.91 17.67
CA ALA A 127 -2.94 12.85 17.66
C ALA A 127 -2.38 12.29 18.97
N GLY A 128 -3.04 12.57 20.11
CA GLY A 128 -2.71 12.00 21.42
C GLY A 128 -2.87 10.48 21.44
N GLN A 129 -3.97 9.97 20.93
CA GLN A 129 -4.21 8.52 20.79
C GLN A 129 -3.20 7.86 19.85
N THR A 130 -2.84 8.51 18.75
CA THR A 130 -1.80 8.01 17.84
C THR A 130 -0.46 7.84 18.55
N LYS A 131 -0.03 8.84 19.34
CA LYS A 131 1.22 8.76 20.12
C LYS A 131 1.17 7.63 21.15
N ALA A 132 0.08 7.53 21.91
CA ALA A 132 -0.11 6.46 22.89
C ALA A 132 -0.12 5.06 22.25
N ALA A 133 -0.75 4.90 21.10
CA ALA A 133 -0.73 3.66 20.35
C ALA A 133 0.68 3.27 19.89
N LEU A 134 1.48 4.22 19.40
CA LEU A 134 2.87 3.99 19.01
C LEU A 134 3.76 3.57 20.18
N ASP A 135 3.61 4.22 21.33
CA ASP A 135 4.31 3.84 22.57
C ASP A 135 3.91 2.41 22.98
N LEU A 136 2.62 2.09 22.92
CA LEU A 136 2.12 0.76 23.27
C LEU A 136 2.64 -0.32 22.31
N ILE A 137 2.67 -0.04 21.00
CA ILE A 137 3.22 -0.96 19.99
C ILE A 137 4.70 -1.23 20.25
N ARG A 138 5.49 -0.20 20.58
CA ARG A 138 6.90 -0.38 20.93
C ARG A 138 7.08 -1.16 22.24
N ALA A 139 6.34 -0.82 23.27
CA ALA A 139 6.34 -1.56 24.54
C ALA A 139 5.92 -3.03 24.35
N GLY A 140 5.02 -3.30 23.42
CA GLY A 140 4.61 -4.64 22.99
C GLY A 140 5.66 -5.40 22.18
N GLY A 141 6.84 -4.80 21.86
CA GLY A 141 7.97 -5.48 21.22
C GLY A 141 7.91 -5.57 19.69
N PHE A 142 7.03 -4.84 19.02
CA PHE A 142 7.03 -4.78 17.56
C PHE A 142 8.25 -3.99 17.06
N LEU A 143 9.02 -4.63 16.14
CA LEU A 143 10.25 -4.10 15.59
C LEU A 143 10.10 -3.64 14.11
N ASN A 144 8.91 -3.75 13.53
CA ASN A 144 8.65 -3.32 12.16
C ASN A 144 7.30 -2.59 12.12
N ILE A 145 7.37 -1.27 12.23
CA ILE A 145 6.22 -0.37 12.26
C ILE A 145 6.29 0.54 11.04
N GLY A 146 5.26 0.49 10.21
CA GLY A 146 4.96 1.48 9.19
C GLY A 146 3.95 2.50 9.70
N MET A 147 4.15 3.76 9.38
CA MET A 147 3.19 4.84 9.62
C MET A 147 2.71 5.39 8.30
N ASP A 148 1.40 5.44 8.12
CA ASP A 148 0.79 6.05 6.95
C ASP A 148 0.42 7.49 7.28
N LEU A 149 0.93 8.45 6.50
CA LEU A 149 0.74 9.89 6.65
C LEU A 149 0.20 10.47 5.35
N ILE A 150 -0.61 11.52 5.46
CA ILE A 150 -1.21 12.21 4.31
C ILE A 150 -0.75 13.68 4.32
N TYR A 151 -0.26 14.14 3.17
CA TYR A 151 0.09 15.53 2.94
C TYR A 151 -0.70 16.12 1.78
N GLY A 152 -0.57 17.44 1.57
CA GLY A 152 -1.27 18.12 0.48
C GLY A 152 -2.74 18.38 0.79
N LEU A 153 -3.11 18.49 2.07
CA LEU A 153 -4.45 18.85 2.48
C LEU A 153 -4.74 20.31 2.14
N PRO A 154 -5.98 20.67 1.79
CA PRO A 154 -6.38 22.06 1.61
C PRO A 154 -6.00 22.91 2.81
N GLY A 155 -5.25 23.98 2.56
CA GLY A 155 -4.75 24.89 3.60
C GLY A 155 -3.59 24.38 4.44
N GLN A 156 -3.09 23.17 4.22
CA GLN A 156 -1.91 22.65 4.90
C GLN A 156 -0.66 23.48 4.51
N THR A 157 0.15 23.82 5.49
CA THR A 157 1.43 24.50 5.26
C THR A 157 2.59 23.51 5.27
N ILE A 158 3.67 23.86 4.57
CA ILE A 158 4.93 23.10 4.62
C ILE A 158 5.42 22.93 6.06
N ALA A 159 5.32 23.97 6.89
CA ALA A 159 5.74 23.92 8.29
C ALA A 159 4.92 22.90 9.11
N ALA A 160 3.61 22.84 8.91
CA ALA A 160 2.73 21.85 9.55
C ALA A 160 3.09 20.41 9.13
N TRP A 161 3.36 20.20 7.85
CA TRP A 161 3.79 18.91 7.34
C TRP A 161 5.14 18.46 7.92
N ILE A 162 6.15 19.35 7.91
CA ILE A 162 7.45 19.04 8.50
C ILE A 162 7.32 18.71 10.00
N ASN A 163 6.50 19.44 10.76
CA ASN A 163 6.23 19.13 12.16
C ASN A 163 5.58 17.74 12.34
N SER A 164 4.69 17.34 11.43
CA SER A 164 4.12 15.98 11.43
C SER A 164 5.18 14.92 11.16
N LEU A 165 6.09 15.14 10.19
CA LEU A 165 7.22 14.25 9.93
C LEU A 165 8.18 14.17 11.12
N GLU A 166 8.54 15.31 11.74
CA GLU A 166 9.39 15.35 12.93
C GLU A 166 8.76 14.59 14.09
N THR A 167 7.45 14.74 14.28
CA THR A 167 6.72 14.01 15.31
C THR A 167 6.73 12.50 15.03
N ALA A 168 6.50 12.08 13.80
CA ALA A 168 6.60 10.67 13.40
C ALA A 168 7.99 10.09 13.70
N LEU A 169 9.05 10.83 13.36
CA LEU A 169 10.43 10.37 13.54
C LEU A 169 10.85 10.18 15.01
N ARG A 170 10.18 10.82 15.98
CA ARG A 170 10.44 10.58 17.43
C ARG A 170 10.14 9.15 17.85
N PHE A 171 9.26 8.44 17.14
CA PHE A 171 8.92 7.05 17.36
C PHE A 171 9.81 6.06 16.59
N ASN A 172 10.80 6.57 15.85
CA ASN A 172 11.74 5.74 15.07
C ASN A 172 11.05 4.69 14.17
N PRO A 173 10.09 5.05 13.31
CA PRO A 173 9.43 4.06 12.46
C PRO A 173 10.41 3.41 11.49
N GLU A 174 10.21 2.14 11.22
CA GLU A 174 10.98 1.42 10.20
C GLU A 174 10.55 1.79 8.79
N HIS A 175 9.30 2.24 8.65
CA HIS A 175 8.69 2.54 7.36
C HIS A 175 7.75 3.74 7.47
N LEU A 176 7.71 4.57 6.44
CA LEU A 176 6.78 5.68 6.30
C LEU A 176 6.13 5.62 4.92
N SER A 177 4.81 5.65 4.89
CA SER A 177 4.03 5.89 3.69
C SER A 177 3.55 7.35 3.74
N CYS A 178 4.03 8.18 2.82
CA CYS A 178 3.66 9.58 2.73
C CYS A 178 2.81 9.77 1.47
N TYR A 179 1.51 9.76 1.63
CA TYR A 179 0.56 9.85 0.53
C TYR A 179 0.14 11.31 0.31
N GLN A 180 0.17 11.72 -0.95
CA GLN A 180 -0.50 12.96 -1.33
C GLN A 180 -2.02 12.76 -1.30
N LEU A 181 -2.77 13.70 -0.73
CA LEU A 181 -4.23 13.65 -0.75
C LEU A 181 -4.75 13.65 -2.19
N THR A 182 -5.48 12.60 -2.55
CA THR A 182 -6.16 12.51 -3.85
C THR A 182 -7.64 12.81 -3.65
N LEU A 183 -8.15 13.77 -4.40
CA LEU A 183 -9.55 14.22 -4.35
C LEU A 183 -10.34 13.61 -5.51
N ALA A 184 -10.69 12.32 -5.40
CA ALA A 184 -11.45 11.63 -6.44
C ALA A 184 -12.88 12.16 -6.51
N GLU A 185 -13.41 12.38 -7.73
CA GLU A 185 -14.68 13.05 -8.01
C GLU A 185 -15.89 12.37 -7.35
N ASP A 186 -15.86 11.05 -7.22
CA ASP A 186 -16.91 10.24 -6.60
C ASP A 186 -16.91 10.28 -5.07
N THR A 187 -15.90 10.90 -4.45
CA THR A 187 -15.81 11.05 -2.99
C THR A 187 -16.55 12.29 -2.48
N PRO A 188 -16.94 12.35 -1.18
CA PRO A 188 -17.51 13.57 -0.60
C PRO A 188 -16.60 14.79 -0.74
N MET A 189 -15.27 14.62 -0.60
CA MET A 189 -14.29 15.70 -0.77
C MET A 189 -14.20 16.14 -2.23
N GLY A 190 -14.15 15.21 -3.20
CA GLY A 190 -14.14 15.53 -4.62
C GLY A 190 -15.40 16.28 -5.05
N ARG A 191 -16.57 15.85 -4.57
CA ARG A 191 -17.82 16.60 -4.78
C ARG A 191 -17.81 18.00 -4.15
N SER A 192 -17.10 18.19 -3.04
CA SER A 192 -16.93 19.51 -2.41
C SER A 192 -16.06 20.43 -3.25
N VAL A 193 -15.00 19.89 -3.85
CA VAL A 193 -14.15 20.61 -4.84
C VAL A 193 -14.97 21.01 -6.06
N ALA A 194 -15.73 20.08 -6.64
CA ALA A 194 -16.56 20.35 -7.82
C ALA A 194 -17.62 21.44 -7.58
N ARG A 195 -18.06 21.63 -6.32
CA ARG A 195 -19.00 22.70 -5.91
C ARG A 195 -18.30 24.01 -5.53
N GLY A 196 -16.97 24.07 -5.58
CA GLY A 196 -16.20 25.25 -5.16
C GLY A 196 -16.13 25.48 -3.64
N ASN A 197 -16.57 24.51 -2.83
CA ASN A 197 -16.56 24.60 -1.36
C ASN A 197 -15.23 24.21 -0.75
N LEU A 198 -14.35 23.55 -1.53
CA LEU A 198 -13.01 23.11 -1.13
C LEU A 198 -12.03 23.46 -2.25
N VAL A 199 -10.95 24.16 -1.89
CA VAL A 199 -9.89 24.53 -2.84
C VAL A 199 -8.68 23.62 -2.59
N PRO A 200 -8.33 22.73 -3.53
CA PRO A 200 -7.12 21.93 -3.42
C PRO A 200 -5.86 22.81 -3.50
N LEU A 201 -4.73 22.30 -3.03
CA LEU A 201 -3.45 22.95 -3.29
C LEU A 201 -3.14 22.91 -4.79
N ASP A 202 -2.49 23.97 -5.29
CA ASP A 202 -2.00 24.00 -6.67
C ASP A 202 -0.87 22.98 -6.91
N GLU A 203 -0.62 22.67 -8.18
CA GLU A 203 0.37 21.64 -8.57
C GLU A 203 1.81 21.99 -8.13
N GLU A 204 2.18 23.27 -8.13
CA GLU A 204 3.53 23.68 -7.72
C GLU A 204 3.72 23.50 -6.22
N THR A 205 2.73 23.87 -5.42
CA THR A 205 2.71 23.62 -3.98
C THR A 205 2.74 22.11 -3.67
N GLN A 206 1.95 21.30 -4.37
CA GLN A 206 1.97 19.84 -4.22
C GLN A 206 3.34 19.26 -4.56
N ARG A 207 3.96 19.73 -5.63
CA ARG A 207 5.32 19.37 -6.02
C ARG A 207 6.34 19.75 -4.95
N GLU A 208 6.21 20.91 -4.32
CA GLU A 208 7.08 21.34 -3.21
C GLU A 208 6.98 20.38 -2.03
N PHE A 209 5.76 20.00 -1.61
CA PHE A 209 5.55 19.01 -0.55
C PHE A 209 6.27 17.69 -0.84
N PHE A 210 6.13 17.18 -2.06
CA PHE A 210 6.79 15.95 -2.48
C PHE A 210 8.31 16.03 -2.38
N LEU A 211 8.91 17.06 -2.97
CA LEU A 211 10.36 17.23 -3.00
C LEU A 211 10.95 17.48 -1.61
N LEU A 212 10.25 18.24 -0.76
CA LEU A 212 10.64 18.43 0.63
C LEU A 212 10.54 17.14 1.45
N THR A 213 9.51 16.35 1.23
CA THR A 213 9.37 15.03 1.89
C THR A 213 10.53 14.12 1.53
N ASP A 214 10.88 14.03 0.23
CA ASP A 214 12.03 13.26 -0.23
C ASP A 214 13.32 13.73 0.43
N GLN A 215 13.60 15.03 0.36
CA GLN A 215 14.81 15.64 0.94
C GLN A 215 14.87 15.42 2.46
N PHE A 216 13.78 15.71 3.16
CA PHE A 216 13.71 15.63 4.62
C PHE A 216 13.99 14.22 5.14
N LEU A 217 13.33 13.20 4.56
CA LEU A 217 13.45 11.82 5.01
C LEU A 217 14.77 11.18 4.56
N THR A 218 15.23 11.47 3.34
CA THR A 218 16.50 10.88 2.85
C THR A 218 17.71 11.39 3.62
N GLN A 219 17.71 12.68 4.03
CA GLN A 219 18.73 13.25 4.91
C GLN A 219 18.75 12.62 6.32
N ARG A 220 17.63 12.00 6.73
CA ARG A 220 17.48 11.30 8.04
C ARG A 220 17.64 9.79 7.96
N GLY A 221 18.25 9.29 6.87
CA GLY A 221 18.61 7.87 6.73
C GLY A 221 17.52 6.98 6.17
N TYR A 222 16.39 7.54 5.73
CA TYR A 222 15.38 6.77 5.02
C TYR A 222 15.74 6.63 3.53
N LEU A 223 15.32 5.54 2.97
CA LEU A 223 15.42 5.23 1.57
C LEU A 223 14.06 5.47 0.92
N HIS A 224 13.97 6.41 0.00
CA HIS A 224 12.81 6.59 -0.86
C HIS A 224 12.82 5.45 -1.89
N TYR A 225 12.07 4.38 -1.66
CA TYR A 225 12.22 3.16 -2.47
C TYR A 225 11.16 3.00 -3.55
N GLU A 226 10.04 3.71 -3.43
CA GLU A 226 9.04 3.90 -4.47
C GLU A 226 8.25 5.19 -4.19
N VAL A 227 7.39 5.62 -5.09
CA VAL A 227 6.83 6.97 -5.20
C VAL A 227 6.27 7.56 -3.89
N ALA A 228 5.67 6.75 -3.00
CA ALA A 228 5.06 7.21 -1.76
C ALA A 228 5.75 6.67 -0.50
N ASN A 229 6.66 5.69 -0.62
CA ASN A 229 7.12 4.93 0.52
C ASN A 229 8.62 5.08 0.81
N PHE A 230 8.90 5.25 2.09
CA PHE A 230 10.23 5.44 2.65
C PHE A 230 10.52 4.36 3.69
N ALA A 231 11.72 3.82 3.70
CA ALA A 231 12.11 2.76 4.61
C ALA A 231 13.49 3.02 5.22
N ARG A 232 13.67 2.73 6.50
CA ARG A 232 14.98 2.78 7.14
C ARG A 232 15.94 1.81 6.48
N LYS A 233 17.18 2.24 6.25
CA LYS A 233 18.20 1.43 5.58
C LYS A 233 18.72 0.31 6.47
N GLU A 234 18.83 0.56 7.78
CA GLU A 234 19.51 -0.32 8.73
C GLU A 234 18.63 -0.66 9.93
N GLY A 235 18.90 -1.80 10.56
CA GLY A 235 18.26 -2.26 11.80
C GLY A 235 18.16 -3.78 11.88
N PRO A 236 17.79 -4.33 13.06
CA PRO A 236 17.88 -5.76 13.38
C PRO A 236 17.07 -6.69 12.45
N GLN A 237 15.97 -6.18 11.90
CA GLN A 237 15.10 -6.95 10.98
C GLN A 237 15.17 -6.45 9.54
N ALA A 238 16.08 -5.50 9.22
CA ALA A 238 16.30 -5.08 7.84
C ALA A 238 16.80 -6.27 7.02
N ARG A 239 16.06 -6.62 5.97
CA ARG A 239 16.43 -7.69 5.05
C ARG A 239 16.97 -7.10 3.76
N GLY A 240 18.16 -7.45 3.42
CA GLY A 240 18.87 -6.79 2.33
C GLY A 240 19.31 -5.39 2.75
N LEU A 241 18.82 -4.35 2.05
CA LEU A 241 19.27 -2.97 2.24
C LEU A 241 18.29 -2.08 3.02
N CYS A 242 17.08 -2.55 3.41
CA CYS A 242 16.08 -1.70 4.05
C CYS A 242 14.91 -2.47 4.68
N TYR A 243 14.07 -1.73 5.42
CA TYR A 243 12.74 -2.15 5.89
C TYR A 243 11.62 -1.92 4.86
N CYS A 244 11.93 -2.02 3.58
CA CYS A 244 10.93 -1.89 2.52
C CYS A 244 9.80 -2.91 2.71
N CYS A 245 8.54 -2.49 2.52
CA CYS A 245 7.41 -3.40 2.55
C CYS A 245 7.54 -4.42 1.41
N ARG A 246 7.91 -5.66 1.75
CA ARG A 246 8.16 -6.73 0.77
C ARG A 246 6.90 -7.07 -0.02
N HIS A 247 5.74 -6.98 0.64
CA HIS A 247 4.46 -7.24 0.00
C HIS A 247 4.17 -6.20 -1.09
N ASN A 248 4.20 -4.90 -0.75
CA ASN A 248 3.91 -3.83 -1.71
C ASN A 248 4.94 -3.80 -2.85
N TYR A 249 6.20 -4.08 -2.55
CA TYR A 249 7.25 -4.07 -3.56
C TYR A 249 7.06 -5.13 -4.66
N LYS A 250 6.31 -6.20 -4.39
CA LYS A 250 5.96 -7.22 -5.40
C LYS A 250 5.06 -6.68 -6.49
N TYR A 251 4.15 -5.78 -6.17
CA TYR A 251 3.32 -5.12 -7.18
C TYR A 251 4.18 -4.31 -8.14
N TRP A 252 5.12 -3.52 -7.61
CA TRP A 252 6.05 -2.71 -8.41
C TRP A 252 6.98 -3.54 -9.29
N THR A 253 7.31 -4.76 -8.88
CA THR A 253 8.19 -5.67 -9.60
C THR A 253 7.44 -6.75 -10.39
N ARG A 254 6.13 -6.59 -10.58
CA ARG A 254 5.25 -7.51 -11.33
C ARG A 254 5.37 -8.97 -10.88
N ARG A 255 5.57 -9.20 -9.57
CA ARG A 255 5.57 -10.55 -9.02
C ARG A 255 4.14 -11.07 -8.89
N PRO A 256 3.90 -12.37 -9.11
CA PRO A 256 2.60 -12.96 -8.89
C PRO A 256 2.10 -12.75 -7.47
N TYR A 257 0.79 -12.50 -7.34
CA TYR A 257 0.10 -12.35 -6.07
C TYR A 257 -1.33 -12.86 -6.15
N LEU A 258 -1.86 -13.28 -5.02
CA LEU A 258 -3.25 -13.70 -4.84
C LEU A 258 -3.95 -12.70 -3.94
N GLY A 259 -5.05 -12.12 -4.40
CA GLY A 259 -5.97 -11.34 -3.60
C GLY A 259 -7.19 -12.18 -3.22
N LEU A 260 -7.53 -12.16 -1.95
CA LEU A 260 -8.73 -12.83 -1.40
C LEU A 260 -9.68 -11.77 -0.84
N GLY A 261 -10.96 -11.96 -1.06
CA GLY A 261 -12.02 -11.07 -0.59
C GLY A 261 -12.70 -10.28 -1.71
N PRO A 262 -13.80 -9.57 -1.36
CA PRO A 262 -14.54 -8.74 -2.33
C PRO A 262 -13.65 -7.66 -2.94
N GLY A 263 -13.72 -7.49 -4.26
CA GLY A 263 -12.93 -6.52 -5.01
C GLY A 263 -11.42 -6.80 -5.05
N ALA A 264 -10.96 -7.92 -4.51
CA ALA A 264 -9.53 -8.26 -4.51
C ALA A 264 -9.04 -8.57 -5.93
N HIS A 265 -7.85 -8.07 -6.25
CA HIS A 265 -7.16 -8.34 -7.51
C HIS A 265 -6.09 -9.41 -7.32
N SER A 266 -5.87 -10.21 -8.35
CA SER A 266 -4.84 -11.26 -8.40
C SER A 266 -4.08 -11.21 -9.72
N PHE A 267 -2.84 -11.72 -9.70
CA PHE A 267 -1.95 -11.74 -10.86
C PHE A 267 -1.05 -12.97 -10.81
N ASN A 268 -0.93 -13.70 -11.91
CA ASN A 268 -0.07 -14.88 -11.99
C ASN A 268 1.21 -14.70 -12.83
N GLY A 269 1.50 -13.47 -13.23
CA GLY A 269 2.62 -13.12 -14.11
C GLY A 269 2.21 -12.75 -15.54
N ILE A 270 1.07 -13.25 -16.01
CA ILE A 270 0.53 -13.00 -17.36
C ILE A 270 -0.94 -12.57 -17.29
N LYS A 271 -1.72 -13.30 -16.50
CA LYS A 271 -3.16 -13.08 -16.35
C LYS A 271 -3.43 -12.33 -15.06
N ARG A 272 -4.32 -11.33 -15.17
CA ARG A 272 -4.87 -10.56 -14.06
C ARG A 272 -6.36 -10.84 -13.95
N TRP A 273 -6.88 -10.96 -12.74
CA TRP A 273 -8.31 -11.08 -12.48
C TRP A 273 -8.68 -10.36 -11.20
N TRP A 274 -9.96 -10.06 -11.07
CA TRP A 274 -10.50 -9.38 -9.88
C TRP A 274 -11.84 -9.97 -9.49
N ASN A 275 -12.09 -9.99 -8.19
CA ASN A 275 -13.30 -10.50 -7.59
C ASN A 275 -14.46 -9.50 -7.70
N PHE A 276 -15.69 -10.00 -7.55
CA PHE A 276 -16.83 -9.12 -7.36
C PHE A 276 -16.61 -8.19 -6.17
N SER A 277 -16.88 -6.89 -6.34
CA SER A 277 -16.83 -5.90 -5.26
C SER A 277 -18.06 -5.98 -4.35
N SER A 278 -19.23 -6.41 -4.88
CA SER A 278 -20.41 -6.69 -4.06
C SER A 278 -20.19 -7.93 -3.21
N VAL A 279 -20.37 -7.79 -1.90
CA VAL A 279 -20.26 -8.87 -0.91
C VAL A 279 -21.27 -9.97 -1.18
N GLU A 280 -22.47 -9.62 -1.65
CA GLU A 280 -23.54 -10.56 -2.00
C GLU A 280 -23.15 -11.45 -3.19
N GLN A 281 -22.66 -10.83 -4.29
CA GLN A 281 -22.23 -11.55 -5.49
C GLN A 281 -21.01 -12.42 -5.21
N TYR A 282 -20.04 -11.89 -4.45
CA TYR A 282 -18.88 -12.61 -3.98
C TYR A 282 -19.30 -13.86 -3.18
N GLY A 283 -20.14 -13.70 -2.16
CA GLY A 283 -20.62 -14.79 -1.33
C GLY A 283 -21.49 -15.81 -2.09
N ALA A 284 -22.33 -15.36 -3.01
CA ALA A 284 -23.16 -16.25 -3.85
C ALA A 284 -22.30 -17.14 -4.74
N SER A 285 -21.24 -16.61 -5.37
CA SER A 285 -20.31 -17.38 -6.19
C SER A 285 -19.64 -18.49 -5.38
N LEU A 286 -19.16 -18.18 -4.18
CA LEU A 286 -18.48 -19.14 -3.31
C LEU A 286 -19.42 -20.20 -2.75
N LYS A 287 -20.68 -19.86 -2.43
CA LYS A 287 -21.71 -20.82 -2.05
C LYS A 287 -22.02 -21.81 -3.18
N ALA A 288 -21.92 -21.36 -4.44
CA ALA A 288 -22.06 -22.21 -5.62
C ALA A 288 -20.78 -23.01 -5.96
N GLY A 289 -19.74 -22.95 -5.13
CA GLY A 289 -18.46 -23.64 -5.36
C GLY A 289 -17.62 -23.04 -6.49
N LYS A 290 -17.89 -21.79 -6.91
CA LYS A 290 -17.21 -21.11 -8.01
C LYS A 290 -16.27 -20.04 -7.48
N VAL A 291 -15.16 -19.77 -8.21
CA VAL A 291 -14.30 -18.62 -7.94
C VAL A 291 -15.08 -17.33 -8.15
N PRO A 292 -14.94 -16.33 -7.26
CA PRO A 292 -15.78 -15.13 -7.25
C PRO A 292 -15.28 -14.05 -8.25
N VAL A 293 -14.82 -14.46 -9.43
CA VAL A 293 -14.20 -13.59 -10.44
C VAL A 293 -15.24 -12.80 -11.20
N ALA A 294 -15.17 -11.47 -11.10
CA ALA A 294 -16.01 -10.54 -11.85
C ALA A 294 -15.45 -10.25 -13.24
N GLY A 295 -14.12 -10.24 -13.38
CA GLY A 295 -13.47 -10.00 -14.66
C GLY A 295 -12.01 -10.46 -14.64
N GLN A 296 -11.45 -10.57 -15.84
CA GLN A 296 -10.07 -11.01 -16.04
C GLN A 296 -9.52 -10.47 -17.36
N GLU A 297 -8.21 -10.31 -17.43
CA GLU A 297 -7.50 -9.97 -18.66
C GLU A 297 -6.20 -10.77 -18.78
N THR A 298 -5.77 -11.02 -20.00
CA THR A 298 -4.45 -11.58 -20.29
C THR A 298 -3.63 -10.48 -20.94
N LEU A 299 -2.50 -10.15 -20.31
CA LEU A 299 -1.65 -9.06 -20.78
C LEU A 299 -0.94 -9.44 -22.09
N THR A 300 -1.03 -8.55 -23.08
CA THR A 300 -0.23 -8.67 -24.30
C THR A 300 1.24 -8.34 -24.02
N PRO A 301 2.18 -8.76 -24.87
CA PRO A 301 3.59 -8.38 -24.73
C PRO A 301 3.80 -6.85 -24.65
N GLU A 302 3.02 -6.09 -25.41
CA GLU A 302 3.07 -4.63 -25.38
C GLU A 302 2.58 -4.05 -24.04
N GLN A 303 1.46 -4.53 -23.51
CA GLN A 303 0.99 -4.14 -22.17
C GLN A 303 2.02 -4.49 -21.09
N VAL A 304 2.64 -5.67 -21.17
CA VAL A 304 3.73 -6.07 -20.27
C VAL A 304 4.90 -5.11 -20.36
N ARG A 305 5.29 -4.71 -21.55
CA ARG A 305 6.37 -3.76 -21.81
C ARG A 305 6.08 -2.39 -21.20
N LEU A 306 4.90 -1.83 -21.50
CA LEU A 306 4.47 -0.52 -20.97
C LEU A 306 4.35 -0.54 -19.43
N GLU A 307 3.76 -1.59 -18.88
CA GLU A 307 3.63 -1.75 -17.44
C GLU A 307 5.01 -1.85 -16.75
N THR A 308 5.98 -2.52 -17.40
CA THR A 308 7.36 -2.61 -16.91
C THR A 308 8.01 -1.23 -16.82
N LEU A 309 7.81 -0.37 -17.82
CA LEU A 309 8.27 1.01 -17.80
C LEU A 309 7.53 1.81 -16.72
N TYR A 310 6.20 1.70 -16.69
CA TYR A 310 5.33 2.44 -15.76
C TYR A 310 5.66 2.16 -14.30
N LEU A 311 5.79 0.89 -13.93
CA LEU A 311 6.14 0.48 -12.58
C LEU A 311 7.62 0.76 -12.26
N GLY A 312 8.52 0.50 -13.23
CA GLY A 312 9.95 0.69 -13.02
C GLY A 312 10.34 2.14 -12.74
N PHE A 313 9.79 3.11 -13.47
CA PHE A 313 10.06 4.53 -13.22
C PHE A 313 9.52 5.06 -11.88
N ARG A 314 8.66 4.30 -11.22
CA ARG A 314 8.16 4.65 -9.88
C ARG A 314 8.97 4.06 -8.74
N THR A 315 10.01 3.28 -9.05
CA THR A 315 10.84 2.63 -8.04
C THR A 315 12.30 3.06 -8.11
N ARG A 316 12.98 2.94 -6.98
CA ARG A 316 14.44 3.16 -6.91
C ARG A 316 15.25 2.21 -7.81
N ASP A 317 14.71 1.03 -8.13
CA ASP A 317 15.41 0.06 -8.97
C ASP A 317 15.37 0.48 -10.46
N GLY A 318 14.42 1.32 -10.83
CA GLY A 318 14.31 1.85 -12.18
C GLY A 318 14.04 0.78 -13.22
N VAL A 319 14.32 1.10 -14.49
CA VAL A 319 14.16 0.25 -15.65
C VAL A 319 15.53 -0.19 -16.18
N SER A 320 15.67 -1.41 -16.73
CA SER A 320 16.93 -1.82 -17.35
C SER A 320 17.26 -0.95 -18.56
N LEU A 321 18.53 -0.63 -18.75
CA LEU A 321 18.98 0.15 -19.91
C LEU A 321 18.68 -0.59 -21.22
N ALA A 322 18.76 -1.93 -21.20
CA ALA A 322 18.38 -2.76 -22.35
C ALA A 322 16.90 -2.57 -22.71
N THR A 323 15.99 -2.62 -21.72
CA THR A 323 14.56 -2.38 -21.93
C THR A 323 14.29 -1.01 -22.55
N ILE A 324 15.02 0.03 -22.15
CA ILE A 324 14.90 1.38 -22.75
C ILE A 324 15.37 1.37 -24.20
N ARG A 325 16.50 0.72 -24.50
CA ARG A 325 17.07 0.64 -25.84
C ARG A 325 16.20 -0.13 -26.83
N GLU A 326 15.45 -1.10 -26.34
CA GLU A 326 14.47 -1.86 -27.14
C GLU A 326 13.23 -1.03 -27.52
N GLN A 327 13.03 0.16 -26.91
CA GLN A 327 11.88 1.00 -27.24
C GLN A 327 12.12 1.78 -28.54
N PRO A 328 11.06 2.07 -29.31
CA PRO A 328 11.13 3.04 -30.42
C PRO A 328 11.72 4.36 -29.91
N ARG A 329 12.71 4.91 -30.61
CA ARG A 329 13.42 6.13 -30.20
C ARG A 329 14.01 6.11 -28.77
N GLY A 330 14.18 4.93 -28.14
CA GLY A 330 14.55 4.79 -26.72
C GLY A 330 15.82 5.55 -26.32
N GLU A 331 16.88 5.52 -27.14
CA GLU A 331 18.13 6.26 -26.91
C GLU A 331 17.91 7.79 -26.96
N ALA A 332 17.11 8.28 -27.91
CA ALA A 332 16.81 9.71 -28.03
C ALA A 332 15.99 10.20 -26.85
N ILE A 333 14.96 9.45 -26.47
CA ILE A 333 14.12 9.76 -25.29
C ILE A 333 14.95 9.72 -24.01
N LEU A 334 15.84 8.74 -23.85
CA LEU A 334 16.75 8.66 -22.71
C LEU A 334 17.64 9.90 -22.62
N ALA A 335 18.21 10.34 -23.74
CA ALA A 335 19.04 11.56 -23.79
C ALA A 335 18.26 12.80 -23.35
N GLU A 336 17.01 12.97 -23.82
CA GLU A 336 16.11 14.05 -23.40
C GLU A 336 15.82 14.01 -21.89
N LEU A 337 15.50 12.83 -21.34
CA LEU A 337 15.21 12.66 -19.92
C LEU A 337 16.43 12.91 -19.03
N LEU A 338 17.63 12.53 -19.48
CA LEU A 338 18.90 12.83 -18.81
C LEU A 338 19.18 14.33 -18.81
N GLN A 339 19.02 14.99 -19.96
CA GLN A 339 19.21 16.43 -20.08
C GLN A 339 18.23 17.22 -19.20
N ALA A 340 16.97 16.76 -19.10
CA ALA A 340 15.98 17.35 -18.21
C ALA A 340 16.22 17.06 -16.72
N GLY A 341 17.18 16.20 -16.37
CA GLY A 341 17.48 15.79 -15.00
C GLY A 341 16.37 14.97 -14.35
N LEU A 342 15.52 14.32 -15.14
CA LEU A 342 14.41 13.51 -14.66
C LEU A 342 14.83 12.06 -14.34
N VAL A 343 15.86 11.57 -15.03
CA VAL A 343 16.44 10.25 -14.79
C VAL A 343 17.96 10.35 -14.69
N ARG A 344 18.57 9.28 -14.19
CA ARG A 344 20.01 9.05 -14.19
C ARG A 344 20.29 7.62 -14.59
N VAL A 345 21.44 7.36 -15.18
CA VAL A 345 21.93 6.00 -15.42
C VAL A 345 22.85 5.58 -14.25
N ASP A 346 22.55 4.45 -13.67
CA ASP A 346 23.36 3.81 -12.63
C ASP A 346 23.62 2.37 -13.06
N ARG A 347 24.84 2.10 -13.49
CA ARG A 347 25.26 0.83 -14.12
C ARG A 347 24.40 0.51 -15.35
N ASP A 348 23.60 -0.55 -15.26
CA ASP A 348 22.69 -1.05 -16.31
C ASP A 348 21.22 -0.62 -16.10
N ARG A 349 20.99 0.35 -15.18
CA ARG A 349 19.63 0.79 -14.83
C ARG A 349 19.43 2.29 -15.07
N VAL A 350 18.28 2.62 -15.63
CA VAL A 350 17.77 3.99 -15.73
C VAL A 350 16.86 4.24 -14.54
N LYS A 351 17.29 5.09 -13.62
CA LYS A 351 16.60 5.39 -12.36
C LYS A 351 16.04 6.80 -12.37
N THR A 352 14.84 6.94 -11.87
CA THR A 352 14.19 8.24 -11.72
C THR A 352 14.86 9.05 -10.60
N THR A 353 15.03 10.35 -10.81
CA THR A 353 15.43 11.31 -9.76
C THR A 353 14.20 11.72 -8.96
N ALA A 354 14.38 12.44 -7.83
CA ALA A 354 13.25 13.00 -7.10
C ALA A 354 12.38 13.92 -7.99
N ARG A 355 12.98 14.73 -8.86
CA ARG A 355 12.26 15.55 -9.85
C ARG A 355 11.51 14.71 -10.87
N GLY A 356 12.10 13.59 -11.29
CA GLY A 356 11.46 12.65 -12.21
C GLY A 356 10.31 11.88 -11.57
N LEU A 357 10.38 11.58 -10.26
CA LEU A 357 9.28 10.93 -9.55
C LEU A 357 8.01 11.79 -9.51
N VAL A 358 8.14 13.12 -9.44
CA VAL A 358 7.00 14.06 -9.52
C VAL A 358 6.18 13.86 -10.79
N VAL A 359 6.85 13.50 -11.89
CA VAL A 359 6.23 13.33 -13.23
C VAL A 359 6.29 11.88 -13.71
N ALA A 360 6.45 10.93 -12.78
CA ALA A 360 6.67 9.52 -13.10
C ALA A 360 5.55 8.90 -13.97
N ASP A 361 4.33 9.42 -13.86
CA ASP A 361 3.17 8.96 -14.63
C ASP A 361 3.31 9.27 -16.13
N GLY A 362 3.95 10.38 -16.47
CA GLY A 362 4.19 10.82 -17.84
C GLY A 362 5.41 10.19 -18.50
N LEU A 363 6.38 9.68 -17.73
CA LEU A 363 7.63 9.16 -18.29
C LEU A 363 7.42 7.98 -19.25
N PRO A 364 6.60 6.95 -18.90
CA PRO A 364 6.35 5.82 -19.81
C PRO A 364 5.66 6.22 -21.11
N LEU A 365 4.82 7.26 -21.07
CA LEU A 365 4.06 7.74 -22.23
C LEU A 365 4.98 8.30 -23.32
N ARG A 366 6.22 8.71 -22.98
CA ARG A 366 7.22 9.13 -23.96
C ARG A 366 7.70 7.99 -24.87
N PHE A 367 7.48 6.74 -24.47
CA PHE A 367 7.87 5.52 -25.19
C PHE A 367 6.69 4.86 -25.93
N VAL A 368 5.54 5.51 -25.96
CA VAL A 368 4.38 5.11 -26.76
C VAL A 368 4.38 5.93 -28.04
N ASP A 369 4.20 5.26 -29.19
CA ASP A 369 4.08 5.89 -30.49
C ASP A 369 2.73 6.60 -30.67
#